data_5bea6fb8069d6a31ad204be05b2618ad
#
_entry.id   5bea6fb8069d6a31ad204be05b2618ad
#
_cell.length_a   1.000
_cell.length_b   1.000
_cell.length_c   1.000
_cell.angle_alpha   90.00
_cell.angle_beta   90.00
_cell.angle_gamma   90.00
#
_symmetry.space_group_name_H-M   'P 1'
#
loop_
_entity.id
_entity.type
_entity.pdbx_description
1 polymer ?
#
loop_
_entity_poly.entity_id
_entity_poly.type
_entity_poly.pdbx_seq_one_letter_code
_entity_poly.pdbx_strand_id
1 'polypeptide(L)'
;KEVSEATGGNWSEEAVVKKLGIVEKVVPFDDVEDGTQEMGAKAALDCLKNTGIDPLEIDGILCIGEEWKEYPLTTSACYIQDRIGAKNAWCVDVQNRCCTAVAAMKMAKDILIADDECNTILVAGGYRNCDFIDYTDNGVSFMFNLAAGGGAIILRKNYNRNLLLGSHLMSDGSVVHTCGSEVGGLRE
;
A
#
# COMPACT_ATOMS: atom_id res chain seq x y z
N LYS A 1 -13.16 0.17 21.77
CA LYS A 1 -14.08 -0.83 22.35
C LYS A 1 -13.93 -2.17 21.63
N GLU A 2 -14.20 -2.25 20.34
CA GLU A 2 -14.18 -3.51 19.54
C GLU A 2 -12.85 -4.27 19.64
N VAL A 3 -11.71 -3.59 19.53
CA VAL A 3 -10.38 -4.21 19.70
C VAL A 3 -10.23 -4.79 21.12
N SER A 4 -10.69 -4.08 22.15
CA SER A 4 -10.66 -4.58 23.53
C SER A 4 -11.51 -5.84 23.71
N GLU A 5 -12.69 -5.86 23.11
CA GLU A 5 -13.57 -7.04 23.12
C GLU A 5 -12.95 -8.22 22.34
N ALA A 6 -12.36 -7.96 21.16
CA ALA A 6 -11.70 -8.97 20.34
C ALA A 6 -10.49 -9.62 21.02
N THR A 7 -9.79 -8.88 21.89
CA THR A 7 -8.67 -9.42 22.70
C THR A 7 -9.13 -10.19 23.95
N GLY A 8 -10.43 -10.43 24.12
CA GLY A 8 -10.99 -11.06 25.31
C GLY A 8 -10.78 -10.24 26.59
N GLY A 9 -10.58 -8.92 26.45
CA GLY A 9 -10.34 -8.01 27.57
C GLY A 9 -8.87 -7.93 28.04
N ASN A 10 -7.95 -8.65 27.38
CA ASN A 10 -6.51 -8.57 27.69
C ASN A 10 -5.94 -7.16 27.45
N TRP A 11 -6.53 -6.43 26.51
CA TRP A 11 -6.26 -5.02 26.27
C TRP A 11 -7.49 -4.20 26.63
N SER A 12 -7.39 -3.38 27.67
CA SER A 12 -8.47 -2.45 28.00
C SER A 12 -8.62 -1.38 26.92
N GLU A 13 -9.81 -0.80 26.78
CA GLU A 13 -10.06 0.30 25.84
C GLU A 13 -9.09 1.47 26.07
N GLU A 14 -8.81 1.80 27.33
CA GLU A 14 -7.83 2.82 27.68
C GLU A 14 -6.41 2.46 27.20
N ALA A 15 -5.99 1.18 27.33
CA ALA A 15 -4.69 0.72 26.87
C ALA A 15 -4.58 0.76 25.33
N VAL A 16 -5.63 0.39 24.61
CA VAL A 16 -5.70 0.49 23.15
C VAL A 16 -5.51 1.93 22.68
N VAL A 17 -6.24 2.86 23.30
CA VAL A 17 -6.12 4.29 22.94
C VAL A 17 -4.76 4.86 23.33
N LYS A 18 -4.29 4.63 24.58
CA LYS A 18 -3.06 5.27 25.08
C LYS A 18 -1.77 4.66 24.55
N LYS A 19 -1.71 3.33 24.36
CA LYS A 19 -0.49 2.62 23.92
C LYS A 19 -0.41 2.45 22.43
N LEU A 20 -1.53 2.13 21.75
CA LEU A 20 -1.57 1.91 20.31
C LEU A 20 -2.00 3.13 19.51
N GLY A 21 -2.56 4.15 20.18
CA GLY A 21 -3.05 5.37 19.53
C GLY A 21 -4.32 5.15 18.70
N ILE A 22 -5.01 4.01 18.87
CA ILE A 22 -6.17 3.66 18.07
C ILE A 22 -7.42 4.25 18.72
N VAL A 23 -8.04 5.19 18.03
CA VAL A 23 -9.38 5.70 18.36
C VAL A 23 -10.40 5.02 17.47
N GLU A 24 -10.15 5.02 16.18
CA GLU A 24 -10.93 4.36 15.14
C GLU A 24 -9.98 3.73 14.11
N LYS A 25 -10.39 2.65 13.45
CA LYS A 25 -9.67 2.11 12.32
C LYS A 25 -10.63 1.62 11.26
N VAL A 26 -10.23 1.78 10.01
CA VAL A 26 -10.98 1.28 8.86
C VAL A 26 -10.72 -0.21 8.70
N VAL A 27 -11.79 -0.97 8.52
CA VAL A 27 -11.74 -2.39 8.19
C VAL A 27 -12.53 -2.61 6.90
N PRO A 28 -12.22 -3.64 6.11
CA PRO A 28 -12.98 -3.95 4.91
C PRO A 28 -14.39 -4.38 5.29
N PHE A 29 -15.35 -3.99 4.48
CA PHE A 29 -16.76 -4.36 4.64
C PHE A 29 -17.19 -5.39 3.60
N ASP A 30 -16.63 -5.31 2.40
CA ASP A 30 -16.95 -6.18 1.27
C ASP A 30 -15.67 -6.75 0.66
N ASP A 31 -15.68 -8.04 0.34
CA ASP A 31 -14.47 -8.71 -0.18
C ASP A 31 -14.16 -8.35 -1.64
N VAL A 32 -15.15 -7.93 -2.41
CA VAL A 32 -14.97 -7.54 -3.82
C VAL A 32 -14.67 -6.04 -3.92
N GLU A 33 -15.52 -5.22 -3.33
CA GLU A 33 -15.43 -3.75 -3.40
C GLU A 33 -14.28 -3.18 -2.58
N ASP A 34 -13.85 -3.90 -1.54
CA ASP A 34 -12.74 -3.53 -0.67
C ASP A 34 -11.53 -4.46 -0.85
N GLY A 35 -11.40 -5.11 -2.00
CA GLY A 35 -10.20 -5.83 -2.40
C GLY A 35 -9.01 -4.89 -2.56
N THR A 36 -7.79 -5.40 -2.36
CA THR A 36 -6.57 -4.57 -2.39
C THR A 36 -6.36 -3.89 -3.74
N GLN A 37 -6.64 -4.61 -4.84
CA GLN A 37 -6.54 -4.07 -6.20
C GLN A 37 -7.59 -2.98 -6.44
N GLU A 38 -8.83 -3.22 -6.01
CA GLU A 38 -9.92 -2.25 -6.20
C GLU A 38 -9.74 -1.01 -5.31
N MET A 39 -9.30 -1.15 -4.07
CA MET A 39 -8.94 0.01 -3.23
C MET A 39 -7.81 0.84 -3.85
N GLY A 40 -6.79 0.18 -4.42
CA GLY A 40 -5.72 0.86 -5.15
C GLY A 40 -6.24 1.62 -6.37
N ALA A 41 -7.14 1.02 -7.14
CA ALA A 41 -7.76 1.65 -8.30
C ALA A 41 -8.67 2.84 -7.90
N LYS A 42 -9.48 2.69 -6.85
CA LYS A 42 -10.29 3.78 -6.31
C LYS A 42 -9.44 4.96 -5.84
N ALA A 43 -8.31 4.69 -5.16
CA ALA A 43 -7.37 5.71 -4.74
C ALA A 43 -6.71 6.42 -5.95
N ALA A 44 -6.36 5.67 -6.99
CA ALA A 44 -5.81 6.21 -8.22
C ALA A 44 -6.82 7.12 -8.95
N LEU A 45 -8.08 6.69 -9.06
CA LEU A 45 -9.16 7.50 -9.65
C LEU A 45 -9.39 8.81 -8.86
N ASP A 46 -9.38 8.75 -7.54
CA ASP A 46 -9.50 9.94 -6.70
C ASP A 46 -8.29 10.88 -6.89
N CYS A 47 -7.09 10.34 -6.97
CA CYS A 47 -5.87 11.10 -7.24
C CYS A 47 -5.94 11.81 -8.61
N LEU A 48 -6.35 11.12 -9.67
CA LEU A 48 -6.53 11.69 -11.00
C LEU A 48 -7.60 12.79 -11.01
N LYS A 49 -8.72 12.55 -10.34
CA LYS A 49 -9.78 13.56 -10.19
C LYS A 49 -9.27 14.82 -9.48
N ASN A 50 -8.51 14.66 -8.40
CA ASN A 50 -8.01 15.78 -7.60
C ASN A 50 -6.89 16.56 -8.29
N THR A 51 -6.10 15.90 -9.16
CA THR A 51 -5.01 16.52 -9.90
C THR A 51 -5.42 17.06 -11.26
N GLY A 52 -6.51 16.54 -11.84
CA GLY A 52 -6.94 16.86 -13.20
C GLY A 52 -6.05 16.29 -14.30
N ILE A 53 -5.18 15.32 -13.96
CA ILE A 53 -4.29 14.65 -14.93
C ILE A 53 -5.11 13.62 -15.72
N ASP A 54 -4.96 13.64 -17.06
CA ASP A 54 -5.56 12.63 -17.93
C ASP A 54 -4.86 11.27 -17.68
N PRO A 55 -5.60 10.17 -17.47
CA PRO A 55 -5.02 8.82 -17.40
C PRO A 55 -4.05 8.48 -18.54
N LEU A 56 -4.28 9.00 -19.74
CA LEU A 56 -3.41 8.80 -20.90
C LEU A 56 -2.04 9.54 -20.81
N GLU A 57 -1.89 10.46 -19.87
CA GLU A 57 -0.61 11.12 -19.56
C GLU A 57 0.27 10.29 -18.59
N ILE A 58 -0.24 9.16 -18.06
CA ILE A 58 0.53 8.29 -17.18
C ILE A 58 1.42 7.39 -18.04
N ASP A 59 2.73 7.49 -17.86
CA ASP A 59 3.72 6.68 -18.56
C ASP A 59 4.05 5.38 -17.82
N GLY A 60 3.92 5.37 -16.50
CA GLY A 60 4.20 4.19 -15.67
C GLY A 60 3.34 4.11 -14.40
N ILE A 61 3.05 2.87 -13.99
CA ILE A 61 2.35 2.57 -12.74
C ILE A 61 3.21 1.65 -11.89
N LEU A 62 3.55 2.11 -10.69
CA LEU A 62 4.15 1.31 -9.63
C LEU A 62 3.07 0.97 -8.60
N CYS A 63 2.62 -0.28 -8.60
CA CYS A 63 1.67 -0.72 -7.58
C CYS A 63 2.42 -1.03 -6.28
N ILE A 64 1.94 -0.43 -5.20
CA ILE A 64 2.46 -0.56 -3.84
C ILE A 64 1.54 -1.38 -2.95
N GLY A 65 0.64 -2.17 -3.56
CA GLY A 65 -0.31 -3.02 -2.84
C GLY A 65 0.36 -4.15 -2.08
N GLU A 66 -0.50 -4.91 -1.42
CA GLU A 66 -0.12 -6.04 -0.59
C GLU A 66 0.33 -7.27 -1.38
N GLU A 67 1.05 -8.16 -0.68
CA GLU A 67 1.31 -9.51 -1.17
C GLU A 67 0.05 -10.36 -1.26
N TRP A 68 -0.91 -10.12 -0.37
CA TRP A 68 -2.21 -10.78 -0.42
C TRP A 68 -3.06 -10.14 -1.50
N LYS A 69 -3.27 -10.88 -2.58
CA LYS A 69 -4.05 -10.47 -3.75
C LYS A 69 -5.30 -11.31 -3.85
N GLU A 70 -6.36 -10.72 -4.36
CA GLU A 70 -7.62 -11.41 -4.66
C GLU A 70 -7.42 -12.56 -5.63
N TYR A 71 -6.48 -12.40 -6.56
CA TYR A 71 -6.15 -13.40 -7.57
C TYR A 71 -4.65 -13.68 -7.59
N PRO A 72 -4.22 -14.92 -7.29
CA PRO A 72 -2.81 -15.31 -7.46
C PRO A 72 -2.31 -15.07 -8.90
N LEU A 73 -1.04 -14.74 -9.02
CA LEU A 73 -0.33 -14.53 -10.29
C LEU A 73 -0.79 -13.31 -11.10
N THR A 74 -1.69 -12.48 -10.60
CA THR A 74 -2.04 -11.22 -11.26
C THR A 74 -1.02 -10.13 -10.96
N THR A 75 -0.84 -9.20 -11.91
CA THR A 75 -0.10 -7.95 -11.69
C THR A 75 -1.10 -6.87 -11.30
N SER A 76 -1.06 -6.43 -10.04
CA SER A 76 -2.02 -5.47 -9.51
C SER A 76 -1.91 -4.11 -10.20
N ALA A 77 -0.71 -3.71 -10.63
CA ALA A 77 -0.51 -2.50 -11.42
C ALA A 77 -1.28 -2.55 -12.76
N CYS A 78 -1.38 -3.73 -13.42
CA CYS A 78 -2.17 -3.89 -14.63
C CYS A 78 -3.68 -3.81 -14.36
N TYR A 79 -4.14 -4.32 -13.22
CA TYR A 79 -5.52 -4.13 -12.80
C TYR A 79 -5.86 -2.65 -12.64
N ILE A 80 -5.00 -1.91 -11.92
CA ILE A 80 -5.18 -0.46 -11.73
C ILE A 80 -5.15 0.26 -13.08
N GLN A 81 -4.22 -0.07 -13.98
CA GLN A 81 -4.10 0.49 -15.32
C GLN A 81 -5.42 0.41 -16.09
N ASP A 82 -6.02 -0.79 -16.15
CA ASP A 82 -7.28 -1.03 -16.87
C ASP A 82 -8.43 -0.24 -16.23
N ARG A 83 -8.55 -0.31 -14.90
CA ARG A 83 -9.61 0.36 -14.14
C ARG A 83 -9.60 1.89 -14.28
N ILE A 84 -8.43 2.51 -14.40
CA ILE A 84 -8.32 3.98 -14.57
C ILE A 84 -8.21 4.41 -16.03
N GLY A 85 -8.04 3.49 -16.96
CA GLY A 85 -7.91 3.78 -18.40
C GLY A 85 -6.54 4.31 -18.83
N ALA A 86 -5.48 4.08 -18.05
CA ALA A 86 -4.10 4.54 -18.34
C ALA A 86 -3.41 3.67 -19.41
N LYS A 87 -3.95 3.61 -20.60
CA LYS A 87 -3.57 2.66 -21.67
C LYS A 87 -2.12 2.80 -22.16
N ASN A 88 -1.48 3.94 -21.93
CA ASN A 88 -0.10 4.20 -22.35
C ASN A 88 0.92 3.75 -21.30
N ALA A 89 0.48 3.45 -20.07
CA ALA A 89 1.37 3.17 -18.96
C ALA A 89 1.95 1.76 -19.00
N TRP A 90 3.25 1.61 -18.72
CA TRP A 90 3.82 0.33 -18.30
C TRP A 90 3.51 0.08 -16.81
N CYS A 91 3.54 -1.19 -16.38
CA CYS A 91 3.04 -1.61 -15.07
C CYS A 91 4.02 -2.52 -14.33
N VAL A 92 4.30 -2.22 -13.06
CA VAL A 92 5.14 -3.05 -12.18
C VAL A 92 4.58 -3.07 -10.76
N ASP A 93 4.51 -4.25 -10.14
CA ASP A 93 4.26 -4.39 -8.70
C ASP A 93 5.57 -4.27 -7.93
N VAL A 94 5.59 -3.45 -6.88
CA VAL A 94 6.73 -3.23 -5.98
C VAL A 94 6.38 -3.75 -4.60
N GLN A 95 7.30 -4.49 -3.98
CA GLN A 95 7.11 -5.02 -2.63
C GLN A 95 8.32 -4.75 -1.75
N ASN A 96 8.11 -4.07 -0.65
CA ASN A 96 9.10 -3.82 0.41
C ASN A 96 8.39 -3.61 1.76
N ARG A 97 7.34 -4.35 2.03
CA ARG A 97 6.53 -4.27 3.25
C ARG A 97 6.08 -2.82 3.54
N CYS A 98 6.14 -2.41 4.80
CA CYS A 98 5.75 -1.05 5.23
C CYS A 98 6.55 0.08 4.54
N CYS A 99 7.70 -0.23 3.94
CA CYS A 99 8.54 0.73 3.21
C CYS A 99 8.25 0.79 1.71
N THR A 100 7.28 0.04 1.19
CA THR A 100 6.99 -0.08 -0.24
C THR A 100 6.73 1.26 -0.90
N ALA A 101 5.88 2.11 -0.31
CA ALA A 101 5.56 3.42 -0.88
C ALA A 101 6.80 4.33 -0.98
N VAL A 102 7.66 4.34 0.04
CA VAL A 102 8.91 5.14 0.04
C VAL A 102 9.90 4.62 -1.01
N ALA A 103 10.03 3.30 -1.12
CA ALA A 103 10.86 2.66 -2.14
C ALA A 103 10.34 2.97 -3.56
N ALA A 104 9.03 2.84 -3.78
CA ALA A 104 8.40 3.16 -5.06
C ALA A 104 8.54 4.64 -5.45
N MET A 105 8.40 5.57 -4.51
CA MET A 105 8.66 6.99 -4.77
C MET A 105 10.11 7.25 -5.19
N LYS A 106 11.08 6.58 -4.53
CA LYS A 106 12.48 6.66 -4.96
C LYS A 106 12.68 6.10 -6.37
N MET A 107 12.12 4.91 -6.64
CA MET A 107 12.19 4.29 -7.98
C MET A 107 11.57 5.19 -9.04
N ALA A 108 10.37 5.73 -8.80
CA ALA A 108 9.70 6.65 -9.70
C ALA A 108 10.54 7.90 -9.98
N LYS A 109 11.13 8.52 -8.95
CA LYS A 109 12.03 9.65 -9.10
C LYS A 109 13.24 9.30 -9.98
N ASP A 110 13.89 8.17 -9.69
CA ASP A 110 15.11 7.76 -10.42
C ASP A 110 14.78 7.44 -11.89
N ILE A 111 13.64 6.80 -12.17
CA ILE A 111 13.15 6.55 -13.54
C ILE A 111 12.87 7.87 -14.26
N LEU A 112 12.14 8.80 -13.64
CA LEU A 112 11.84 10.11 -14.21
C LEU A 112 13.09 10.92 -14.51
N ILE A 113 14.19 10.71 -13.78
CA ILE A 113 15.47 11.38 -14.04
C ILE A 113 16.23 10.72 -15.20
N ALA A 114 16.21 9.37 -15.24
CA ALA A 114 17.04 8.60 -16.15
C ALA A 114 16.42 8.38 -17.54
N ASP A 115 15.08 8.40 -17.64
CA ASP A 115 14.33 8.15 -18.88
C ASP A 115 13.69 9.44 -19.37
N ASP A 116 14.20 9.99 -20.46
CA ASP A 116 13.73 11.25 -21.03
C ASP A 116 12.30 11.18 -21.58
N GLU A 117 11.83 10.02 -21.97
CA GLU A 117 10.47 9.80 -22.50
C GLU A 117 9.44 9.66 -21.40
N CYS A 118 9.83 9.20 -20.19
CA CYS A 118 8.94 9.06 -19.05
C CYS A 118 8.77 10.38 -18.30
N ASN A 119 7.58 10.91 -18.22
CA ASN A 119 7.26 12.21 -17.62
C ASN A 119 6.36 12.12 -16.38
N THR A 120 5.53 11.07 -16.29
CA THR A 120 4.50 10.95 -15.25
C THR A 120 4.39 9.51 -14.77
N ILE A 121 4.61 9.28 -13.48
CA ILE A 121 4.46 7.97 -12.84
C ILE A 121 3.41 8.04 -11.75
N LEU A 122 2.46 7.13 -11.79
CA LEU A 122 1.50 6.87 -10.73
C LEU A 122 2.06 5.79 -9.78
N VAL A 123 2.07 6.10 -8.50
CA VAL A 123 2.31 5.14 -7.41
C VAL A 123 0.99 4.94 -6.69
N ALA A 124 0.41 3.74 -6.74
CA ALA A 124 -0.90 3.47 -6.14
C ALA A 124 -1.00 2.04 -5.61
N GLY A 125 -1.85 1.82 -4.64
CA GLY A 125 -2.13 0.47 -4.14
C GLY A 125 -3.12 0.46 -3.00
N GLY A 126 -3.62 -0.72 -2.69
CA GLY A 126 -4.52 -0.99 -1.59
C GLY A 126 -3.90 -1.95 -0.57
N TYR A 127 -4.44 -1.95 0.63
CA TYR A 127 -3.87 -2.61 1.79
C TYR A 127 -4.98 -3.10 2.73
N ARG A 128 -4.96 -4.38 3.14
CA ARG A 128 -5.93 -4.94 4.09
C ARG A 128 -5.27 -5.89 5.11
N ASN A 129 -4.14 -5.50 5.68
CA ASN A 129 -3.42 -6.33 6.64
C ASN A 129 -4.17 -6.54 7.96
N CYS A 130 -5.26 -5.83 8.21
CA CYS A 130 -6.16 -6.14 9.31
C CYS A 130 -6.75 -7.54 9.24
N ASP A 131 -6.81 -8.18 8.06
CA ASP A 131 -7.32 -9.53 7.88
C ASP A 131 -6.40 -10.61 8.48
N PHE A 132 -5.11 -10.30 8.68
CA PHE A 132 -4.12 -11.21 9.27
C PHE A 132 -4.04 -11.15 10.79
N ILE A 133 -4.84 -10.30 11.45
CA ILE A 133 -4.68 -10.05 12.88
C ILE A 133 -5.48 -11.09 13.69
N ASP A 134 -4.78 -11.92 14.42
CA ASP A 134 -5.37 -12.67 15.54
C ASP A 134 -5.32 -11.81 16.81
N TYR A 135 -6.44 -11.21 17.16
CA TYR A 135 -6.54 -10.35 18.36
C TYR A 135 -6.42 -11.14 19.66
N THR A 136 -6.49 -12.48 19.64
CA THR A 136 -6.31 -13.32 20.82
C THR A 136 -4.83 -13.58 21.11
N ASP A 137 -3.95 -13.40 20.14
CA ASP A 137 -2.50 -13.54 20.29
C ASP A 137 -1.85 -12.20 20.69
N ASN A 138 -1.38 -12.11 21.93
CA ASN A 138 -0.65 -10.92 22.40
C ASN A 138 0.70 -10.72 21.71
N GLY A 139 1.30 -11.76 21.12
CA GLY A 139 2.57 -11.67 20.40
C GLY A 139 2.46 -10.78 19.16
N VAL A 140 1.29 -10.70 18.54
CA VAL A 140 1.04 -9.86 17.36
C VAL A 140 0.40 -8.52 17.68
N SER A 141 0.39 -8.11 18.95
CA SER A 141 -0.27 -6.86 19.39
C SER A 141 0.26 -5.60 18.69
N PHE A 142 1.49 -5.60 18.19
CA PHE A 142 2.05 -4.51 17.37
C PHE A 142 1.31 -4.32 16.03
N MET A 143 0.57 -5.35 15.57
CA MET A 143 -0.23 -5.29 14.35
C MET A 143 -1.66 -4.77 14.58
N PHE A 144 -2.11 -4.60 15.82
CA PHE A 144 -3.51 -4.23 16.11
C PHE A 144 -3.92 -2.88 15.52
N ASN A 145 -2.96 -2.03 15.16
CA ASN A 145 -3.20 -0.76 14.47
C ASN A 145 -3.30 -0.88 12.94
N LEU A 146 -3.03 -2.05 12.36
CA LEU A 146 -3.19 -2.24 10.92
C LEU A 146 -4.67 -2.19 10.53
N ALA A 147 -4.93 -1.53 9.42
CA ALA A 147 -6.27 -1.22 8.91
C ALA A 147 -6.39 -1.65 7.43
N ALA A 148 -7.43 -1.20 6.76
CA ALA A 148 -7.61 -1.32 5.33
C ALA A 148 -7.69 0.07 4.68
N GLY A 149 -7.23 0.17 3.42
CA GLY A 149 -7.34 1.40 2.66
C GLY A 149 -6.51 1.40 1.39
N GLY A 150 -6.74 2.38 0.52
CA GLY A 150 -5.96 2.63 -0.67
C GLY A 150 -5.28 4.00 -0.65
N GLY A 151 -4.13 4.10 -1.30
CA GLY A 151 -3.40 5.36 -1.45
C GLY A 151 -2.83 5.53 -2.85
N ALA A 152 -2.74 6.77 -3.33
CA ALA A 152 -2.13 7.08 -4.61
C ALA A 152 -1.38 8.41 -4.59
N ILE A 153 -0.28 8.46 -5.32
CA ILE A 153 0.57 9.63 -5.51
C ILE A 153 1.01 9.68 -6.97
N ILE A 154 0.98 10.86 -7.59
CA ILE A 154 1.57 11.07 -8.91
C ILE A 154 2.89 11.85 -8.77
N LEU A 155 3.96 11.30 -9.35
CA LEU A 155 5.23 11.99 -9.54
C LEU A 155 5.33 12.45 -11.00
N ARG A 156 5.69 13.74 -11.22
CA ARG A 156 5.76 14.32 -12.55
C ARG A 156 7.00 15.19 -12.71
N LYS A 157 7.66 15.10 -13.87
CA LYS A 157 8.76 16.02 -14.25
C LYS A 157 8.28 17.45 -14.30
N ASN A 158 9.17 18.36 -14.00
CA ASN A 158 8.98 19.81 -14.15
C ASN A 158 7.76 20.38 -13.42
N TYR A 159 7.32 19.72 -12.33
CA TYR A 159 6.23 20.20 -11.50
C TYR A 159 6.78 20.93 -10.28
N ASN A 160 6.45 22.23 -10.14
CA ASN A 160 7.10 23.14 -9.18
C ASN A 160 6.47 23.14 -7.77
N ARG A 161 5.73 22.09 -7.39
CA ARG A 161 5.10 21.97 -6.08
C ARG A 161 5.38 20.59 -5.49
N ASN A 162 5.47 20.52 -4.16
CA ASN A 162 5.67 19.27 -3.41
C ASN A 162 6.90 18.48 -3.91
N LEU A 163 8.04 19.14 -4.00
CA LEU A 163 9.24 18.57 -4.60
C LEU A 163 9.80 17.41 -3.77
N LEU A 164 10.07 16.30 -4.42
CA LEU A 164 10.82 15.17 -3.83
C LEU A 164 12.33 15.47 -3.94
N LEU A 165 12.89 16.11 -2.92
CA LEU A 165 14.26 16.62 -2.92
C LEU A 165 15.32 15.53 -2.77
N GLY A 166 15.04 14.49 -2.00
CA GLY A 166 15.98 13.41 -1.75
C GLY A 166 15.29 12.18 -1.15
N SER A 167 15.99 11.06 -1.18
CA SER A 167 15.58 9.81 -0.56
C SER A 167 16.81 8.99 -0.18
N HIS A 168 16.72 8.23 0.90
CA HIS A 168 17.75 7.30 1.35
C HIS A 168 17.07 6.00 1.79
N LEU A 169 17.57 4.88 1.29
CA LEU A 169 17.08 3.55 1.65
C LEU A 169 18.26 2.73 2.21
N MET A 170 18.01 2.04 3.31
CA MET A 170 18.93 1.07 3.92
C MET A 170 18.18 -0.23 4.20
N SER A 171 18.89 -1.34 4.15
CA SER A 171 18.35 -2.66 4.50
C SER A 171 19.34 -3.41 5.38
N ASP A 172 18.79 -4.13 6.36
CA ASP A 172 19.56 -5.07 7.17
C ASP A 172 18.95 -6.46 7.06
N GLY A 173 19.57 -7.32 6.26
CA GLY A 173 19.09 -8.69 6.03
C GLY A 173 19.25 -9.61 7.24
N SER A 174 20.02 -9.23 8.26
CA SER A 174 20.24 -10.07 9.45
C SER A 174 18.97 -10.24 10.31
N VAL A 175 18.01 -9.32 10.15
CA VAL A 175 16.75 -9.30 10.92
C VAL A 175 15.53 -9.77 10.11
N VAL A 176 15.72 -10.38 8.94
CA VAL A 176 14.63 -10.75 8.01
C VAL A 176 13.59 -11.69 8.64
N HIS A 177 14.01 -12.56 9.55
CA HIS A 177 13.14 -13.53 10.21
C HIS A 177 12.51 -13.03 11.53
N THR A 178 12.75 -11.79 11.93
CA THR A 178 12.20 -11.26 13.18
C THR A 178 10.74 -10.83 13.08
N CYS A 179 10.25 -10.61 11.85
CA CYS A 179 8.85 -10.26 11.59
C CYS A 179 8.40 -10.94 10.29
N GLY A 180 7.67 -12.02 10.41
CA GLY A 180 7.16 -12.80 9.28
C GLY A 180 6.11 -13.79 9.74
N SER A 181 5.30 -14.30 8.80
CA SER A 181 4.40 -15.42 9.05
C SER A 181 5.19 -16.74 8.87
N GLU A 182 5.10 -17.63 9.84
CA GLU A 182 5.70 -18.97 9.76
C GLU A 182 4.84 -19.96 8.97
N VAL A 183 3.59 -19.61 8.70
CA VAL A 183 2.61 -20.41 7.97
C VAL A 183 2.10 -19.68 6.73
N GLY A 184 1.54 -20.43 5.79
CA GLY A 184 1.00 -19.86 4.53
C GLY A 184 2.03 -19.76 3.40
N GLY A 185 3.25 -20.28 3.60
CA GLY A 185 4.30 -20.32 2.59
C GLY A 185 4.60 -21.73 2.07
N LEU A 186 5.72 -21.88 1.35
CA LEU A 186 6.16 -23.18 0.81
C LEU A 186 6.79 -24.13 1.83
N ARG A 187 6.93 -23.71 3.08
CA ARG A 187 7.56 -24.49 4.16
C ARG A 187 6.56 -24.90 5.23
N GLU A 188 5.36 -25.24 4.84
CA GLU A 188 4.38 -25.88 5.72
C GLU A 188 4.66 -27.36 5.86
#